data_9398c2b220f2f7e48bc002b7e4f7616c
#
_entry.id   9398c2b220f2f7e48bc002b7e4f7616c
#
_cell.length_a   1.000
_cell.length_b   1.000
_cell.length_c   1.000
_cell.angle_alpha   90.00
_cell.angle_beta   90.00
_cell.angle_gamma   90.00
#
_symmetry.space_group_name_H-M   'P 1'
#
loop_
_entity.id
_entity.type
_entity.pdbx_description
1 polymer ?
#
loop_
_entity_poly.entity_id
_entity_poly.type
_entity_poly.pdbx_seq_one_letter_code
_entity_poly.pdbx_strand_id
1 'polypeptide(L)'
;MEEETAKRYLPHEDMDKLKHTAVKSHAQELARRLFLFSYYCYGISFIDAALLTKNNIIRYNGGSYIVYKRNKTKEAKKVKPIQIKITSEIQELMDWFASNTILVEDYLLPIVSIPGYKGEQLYNHIRSRFGRNNKNLANLAQTLGITDMKLTSYVSRHTMAMTLQDNQVPREVISQILGHSDLSTTNTYLDSFASSVIDEAVKVL
;
A
#
# COMPACT_ATOMS: atom_id res chain seq x y z
N MET A 1 -30.22 -8.30 12.13
CA MET A 1 -29.63 -7.13 11.46
C MET A 1 -28.14 -7.45 11.33
N GLU A 2 -27.71 -7.82 10.12
CA GLU A 2 -26.28 -7.94 9.85
C GLU A 2 -25.68 -6.55 9.87
N GLU A 3 -24.71 -6.31 10.75
CA GLU A 3 -23.92 -5.09 10.72
C GLU A 3 -23.23 -5.04 9.34
N GLU A 4 -23.59 -4.05 8.53
CA GLU A 4 -22.84 -3.72 7.32
C GLU A 4 -21.39 -3.53 7.70
N THR A 5 -20.55 -4.47 7.30
CA THR A 5 -19.11 -4.39 7.53
C THR A 5 -18.59 -3.13 6.83
N ALA A 6 -18.20 -2.14 7.62
CA ALA A 6 -17.76 -0.85 7.13
C ALA A 6 -16.74 -1.02 5.99
N LYS A 7 -16.97 -0.36 4.86
CA LYS A 7 -16.07 -0.37 3.69
C LYS A 7 -14.64 -0.08 4.13
N ARG A 8 -13.73 -0.97 3.81
CA ARG A 8 -12.31 -0.87 4.21
C ARG A 8 -11.39 -0.51 3.02
N TYR A 9 -11.96 -0.06 1.90
CA TYR A 9 -11.23 0.36 0.71
C TYR A 9 -11.81 1.67 0.17
N LEU A 10 -11.00 2.41 -0.58
CA LEU A 10 -11.45 3.63 -1.25
C LEU A 10 -12.21 3.26 -2.53
N PRO A 11 -13.44 3.76 -2.71
CA PRO A 11 -14.11 3.74 -3.99
C PRO A 11 -13.29 4.45 -5.06
N HIS A 12 -13.55 4.14 -6.33
CA HIS A 12 -12.82 4.70 -7.48
C HIS A 12 -12.82 6.24 -7.47
N GLU A 13 -13.96 6.86 -7.20
CA GLU A 13 -14.10 8.31 -7.12
C GLU A 13 -13.21 8.94 -6.04
N ASP A 14 -13.15 8.35 -4.85
CA ASP A 14 -12.32 8.85 -3.76
C ASP A 14 -10.83 8.57 -4.01
N MET A 15 -10.51 7.47 -4.70
CA MET A 15 -9.14 7.20 -5.14
C MET A 15 -8.69 8.24 -6.18
N ASP A 16 -9.56 8.68 -7.07
CA ASP A 16 -9.27 9.74 -8.04
C ASP A 16 -9.09 11.10 -7.36
N LYS A 17 -9.93 11.44 -6.39
CA LYS A 17 -9.73 12.63 -5.55
C LYS A 17 -8.35 12.58 -4.87
N LEU A 18 -8.01 11.42 -4.28
CA LEU A 18 -6.73 11.23 -3.60
C LEU A 18 -5.54 11.37 -4.56
N LYS A 19 -5.65 10.90 -5.79
CA LYS A 19 -4.59 11.01 -6.80
C LYS A 19 -4.39 12.42 -7.32
N HIS A 20 -5.48 13.14 -7.61
CA HIS A 20 -5.44 14.30 -8.49
C HIS A 20 -5.71 15.65 -7.81
N THR A 21 -6.33 15.67 -6.62
CA THR A 21 -6.60 16.93 -5.93
C THR A 21 -5.31 17.56 -5.39
N ALA A 22 -5.12 18.85 -5.63
CA ALA A 22 -3.97 19.57 -5.11
C ALA A 22 -3.98 19.64 -3.58
N VAL A 23 -2.86 19.35 -2.94
CA VAL A 23 -2.70 19.36 -1.49
C VAL A 23 -1.61 20.38 -1.11
N LYS A 24 -1.96 21.34 -0.24
CA LYS A 24 -1.04 22.41 0.19
C LYS A 24 -0.09 21.98 1.33
N SER A 25 -0.55 21.09 2.21
CA SER A 25 0.24 20.63 3.35
C SER A 25 1.27 19.60 2.93
N HIS A 26 2.55 19.87 3.12
CA HIS A 26 3.64 18.91 2.85
C HIS A 26 3.45 17.60 3.62
N ALA A 27 2.96 17.65 4.87
CA ALA A 27 2.73 16.46 5.68
C ALA A 27 1.59 15.58 5.12
N GLN A 28 0.53 16.20 4.60
CA GLN A 28 -0.56 15.48 3.92
C GLN A 28 -0.09 14.95 2.56
N GLU A 29 0.69 15.73 1.81
CA GLU A 29 1.28 15.31 0.53
C GLU A 29 2.20 14.11 0.70
N LEU A 30 3.07 14.13 1.70
CA LEU A 30 3.93 13.00 2.04
C LEU A 30 3.10 11.76 2.38
N ALA A 31 2.06 11.91 3.21
CA ALA A 31 1.19 10.80 3.58
C ALA A 31 0.43 10.23 2.37
N ARG A 32 -0.06 11.09 1.47
CA ARG A 32 -0.66 10.72 0.19
C ARG A 32 0.28 9.87 -0.65
N ARG A 33 1.52 10.33 -0.83
CA ARG A 33 2.50 9.62 -1.67
C ARG A 33 2.95 8.30 -1.06
N LEU A 34 3.06 8.21 0.26
CA LEU A 34 3.31 6.93 0.93
C LEU A 34 2.14 5.96 0.77
N PHE A 35 0.90 6.46 0.78
CA PHE A 35 -0.29 5.67 0.49
C PHE A 35 -0.29 5.16 -0.95
N LEU A 36 -0.04 6.04 -1.93
CA LEU A 36 0.05 5.68 -3.35
C LEU A 36 1.20 4.72 -3.62
N PHE A 37 2.35 4.91 -3.00
CA PHE A 37 3.47 3.97 -3.10
C PHE A 37 3.06 2.58 -2.61
N SER A 38 2.40 2.49 -1.45
CA SER A 38 1.88 1.21 -0.98
C SER A 38 0.88 0.60 -1.96
N TYR A 39 -0.03 1.39 -2.50
CA TYR A 39 -1.03 0.95 -3.48
C TYR A 39 -0.37 0.36 -4.75
N TYR A 40 0.54 1.08 -5.39
CA TYR A 40 1.23 0.61 -6.59
C TYR A 40 2.24 -0.50 -6.30
N CYS A 41 2.79 -0.56 -5.08
CA CYS A 41 3.69 -1.62 -4.62
C CYS A 41 2.93 -2.80 -3.98
N TYR A 42 1.82 -3.23 -4.61
CA TYR A 42 1.07 -4.44 -4.24
C TYR A 42 0.54 -4.43 -2.80
N GLY A 43 0.22 -3.25 -2.28
CA GLY A 43 -0.23 -3.09 -0.90
C GLY A 43 0.86 -3.43 0.12
N ILE A 44 2.12 -3.08 -0.16
CA ILE A 44 3.23 -3.27 0.77
C ILE A 44 2.90 -2.69 2.14
N SER A 45 3.21 -3.41 3.22
CA SER A 45 2.96 -2.91 4.57
C SER A 45 3.86 -1.71 4.90
N PHE A 46 3.39 -0.82 5.78
CA PHE A 46 4.17 0.35 6.17
C PHE A 46 5.54 0.00 6.74
N ILE A 47 5.64 -1.09 7.52
CA ILE A 47 6.93 -1.55 8.06
C ILE A 47 7.83 -2.13 6.97
N ASP A 48 7.28 -2.89 6.02
CA ASP A 48 8.08 -3.42 4.91
C ASP A 48 8.58 -2.29 4.03
N ALA A 49 7.72 -1.30 3.73
CA ALA A 49 8.07 -0.09 2.98
C ALA A 49 9.17 0.72 3.69
N ALA A 50 9.08 0.87 5.02
CA ALA A 50 10.07 1.59 5.82
C ALA A 50 11.47 0.96 5.78
N LEU A 51 11.54 -0.35 5.56
CA LEU A 51 12.78 -1.12 5.54
C LEU A 51 13.37 -1.30 4.13
N LEU A 52 12.71 -0.77 3.08
CA LEU A 52 13.25 -0.81 1.72
C LEU A 52 14.49 0.07 1.60
N THR A 53 15.53 -0.50 1.02
CA THR A 53 16.80 0.18 0.71
C THR A 53 17.11 0.07 -0.78
N LYS A 54 18.14 0.79 -1.23
CA LYS A 54 18.64 0.71 -2.61
C LYS A 54 19.03 -0.72 -3.00
N ASN A 55 19.46 -1.55 -2.04
CA ASN A 55 19.80 -2.96 -2.26
C ASN A 55 18.58 -3.84 -2.62
N ASN A 56 17.36 -3.34 -2.39
CA ASN A 56 16.13 -4.01 -2.82
C ASN A 56 15.81 -3.77 -4.30
N ILE A 57 16.50 -2.85 -4.98
CA ILE A 57 16.30 -2.60 -6.41
C ILE A 57 17.20 -3.54 -7.21
N ILE A 58 16.59 -4.45 -7.97
CA ILE A 58 17.28 -5.42 -8.81
C ILE A 58 16.90 -5.19 -10.27
N ARG A 59 17.89 -5.21 -11.16
CA ARG A 59 17.69 -5.07 -12.61
C ARG A 59 17.89 -6.41 -13.28
N TYR A 60 16.89 -6.88 -14.00
CA TYR A 60 16.96 -8.08 -14.85
C TYR A 60 15.89 -8.05 -15.94
N ASN A 61 16.09 -8.83 -17.00
CA ASN A 61 15.16 -8.94 -18.14
C ASN A 61 14.66 -7.59 -18.69
N GLY A 62 15.54 -6.58 -18.76
CA GLY A 62 15.19 -5.26 -19.27
C GLY A 62 14.30 -4.41 -18.37
N GLY A 63 14.06 -4.82 -17.12
CA GLY A 63 13.26 -4.09 -16.14
C GLY A 63 13.96 -3.89 -14.81
N SER A 64 13.43 -2.97 -14.00
CA SER A 64 13.81 -2.76 -12.61
C SER A 64 12.72 -3.27 -11.69
N TYR A 65 13.10 -3.92 -10.59
CA TYR A 65 12.17 -4.53 -9.64
C TYR A 65 12.57 -4.21 -8.22
N ILE A 66 11.58 -3.96 -7.36
CA ILE A 66 11.76 -3.96 -5.91
C ILE A 66 11.58 -5.41 -5.44
N VAL A 67 12.62 -5.98 -4.82
CA VAL A 67 12.62 -7.36 -4.34
C VAL A 67 12.83 -7.38 -2.83
N TYR A 68 11.89 -7.95 -2.09
CA TYR A 68 11.97 -8.01 -0.63
C TYR A 68 11.26 -9.23 -0.06
N LYS A 69 11.60 -9.62 1.17
CA LYS A 69 10.84 -10.57 1.98
C LYS A 69 10.05 -9.81 3.03
N ARG A 70 8.78 -10.17 3.23
CA ARG A 70 7.93 -9.53 4.24
C ARG A 70 8.53 -9.72 5.63
N ASN A 71 8.65 -8.64 6.38
CA ASN A 71 9.24 -8.66 7.73
C ASN A 71 8.53 -9.65 8.67
N LYS A 72 7.20 -9.76 8.57
CA LYS A 72 6.38 -10.69 9.38
C LYS A 72 6.73 -12.17 9.17
N THR A 73 7.18 -12.55 7.96
CA THR A 73 7.36 -13.96 7.57
C THR A 73 8.77 -14.28 7.09
N LYS A 74 9.72 -13.33 7.17
CA LYS A 74 11.08 -13.47 6.63
C LYS A 74 11.87 -14.67 7.16
N GLU A 75 11.57 -15.09 8.39
CA GLU A 75 12.23 -16.23 9.07
C GLU A 75 11.63 -17.59 8.69
N ALA A 76 10.50 -17.63 7.99
CA ALA A 76 9.88 -18.88 7.61
C ALA A 76 10.66 -19.56 6.45
N LYS A 77 10.96 -20.87 6.58
CA LYS A 77 11.88 -21.63 5.71
C LYS A 77 11.53 -21.65 4.21
N LYS A 78 10.31 -21.32 3.80
CA LYS A 78 9.84 -21.43 2.40
C LYS A 78 9.26 -20.12 1.83
N VAL A 79 9.55 -18.97 2.43
CA VAL A 79 8.99 -17.70 1.94
C VAL A 79 9.75 -17.23 0.70
N LYS A 80 9.04 -17.15 -0.42
CA LYS A 80 9.55 -16.55 -1.66
C LYS A 80 9.59 -15.02 -1.51
N PRO A 81 10.62 -14.35 -2.04
CA PRO A 81 10.62 -12.89 -2.10
C PRO A 81 9.47 -12.38 -2.96
N ILE A 82 8.90 -11.25 -2.56
CA ILE A 82 7.94 -10.50 -3.38
C ILE A 82 8.77 -9.68 -4.37
N GLN A 83 8.33 -9.68 -5.63
CA GLN A 83 8.97 -8.96 -6.73
C GLN A 83 7.96 -7.99 -7.33
N ILE A 84 8.24 -6.71 -7.24
CA ILE A 84 7.38 -5.63 -7.73
C ILE A 84 8.09 -4.95 -8.88
N LYS A 85 7.52 -5.01 -10.08
CA LYS A 85 8.05 -4.28 -11.23
C LYS A 85 7.93 -2.77 -10.96
N ILE A 86 9.02 -2.05 -11.12
CA ILE A 86 9.01 -0.58 -11.01
C ILE A 86 8.37 -0.04 -12.29
N THR A 87 7.14 0.46 -12.14
CA THR A 87 6.40 1.17 -13.20
C THR A 87 6.75 2.65 -13.18
N SER A 88 6.25 3.42 -14.15
CA SER A 88 6.38 4.88 -14.19
C SER A 88 5.88 5.54 -12.91
N GLU A 89 4.71 5.09 -12.40
CA GLU A 89 4.09 5.65 -11.20
C GLU A 89 4.96 5.42 -9.94
N ILE A 90 5.53 4.23 -9.82
CA ILE A 90 6.44 3.93 -8.70
C ILE A 90 7.72 4.77 -8.83
N GLN A 91 8.28 4.90 -10.03
CA GLN A 91 9.48 5.70 -10.27
C GLN A 91 9.23 7.17 -9.94
N GLU A 92 8.14 7.75 -10.42
CA GLU A 92 7.75 9.13 -10.11
C GLU A 92 7.60 9.39 -8.61
N LEU A 93 7.03 8.44 -7.86
CA LEU A 93 6.94 8.54 -6.41
C LEU A 93 8.32 8.50 -5.74
N MET A 94 9.20 7.59 -6.18
CA MET A 94 10.57 7.50 -5.67
C MET A 94 11.37 8.78 -5.96
N ASP A 95 11.25 9.33 -7.16
CA ASP A 95 11.92 10.58 -7.58
C ASP A 95 11.38 11.76 -6.76
N TRP A 96 10.08 11.79 -6.50
CA TRP A 96 9.50 12.82 -5.65
C TRP A 96 10.04 12.73 -4.22
N PHE A 97 10.12 11.53 -3.61
CA PHE A 97 10.71 11.38 -2.28
C PHE A 97 12.15 11.86 -2.25
N ALA A 98 12.95 11.50 -3.23
CA ALA A 98 14.34 11.91 -3.33
C ALA A 98 14.50 13.44 -3.47
N SER A 99 13.59 14.10 -4.19
CA SER A 99 13.67 15.54 -4.47
C SER A 99 13.02 16.42 -3.39
N ASN A 100 12.04 15.89 -2.65
CA ASN A 100 11.21 16.72 -1.76
C ASN A 100 11.34 16.33 -0.27
N THR A 101 12.16 15.31 0.05
CA THR A 101 12.38 14.87 1.43
C THR A 101 13.85 14.54 1.67
N ILE A 102 14.21 14.34 2.94
CA ILE A 102 15.53 13.88 3.30
C ILE A 102 15.49 12.37 3.45
N LEU A 103 16.20 11.67 2.57
CA LEU A 103 16.45 10.24 2.69
C LEU A 103 17.72 10.02 3.50
N VAL A 104 17.68 9.19 4.52
CA VAL A 104 18.84 8.84 5.34
C VAL A 104 19.39 7.49 4.92
N GLU A 105 20.70 7.30 5.01
CA GLU A 105 21.37 6.07 4.62
C GLU A 105 20.95 5.63 3.20
N ASP A 106 20.67 4.35 3.02
CA ASP A 106 20.24 3.78 1.74
C ASP A 106 18.71 3.57 1.64
N TYR A 107 17.92 4.10 2.60
CA TYR A 107 16.48 3.91 2.56
C TYR A 107 15.85 4.56 1.32
N LEU A 108 14.89 3.86 0.71
CA LEU A 108 14.16 4.35 -0.47
C LEU A 108 13.08 5.38 -0.12
N LEU A 109 12.58 5.36 1.12
CA LEU A 109 11.44 6.17 1.56
C LEU A 109 11.79 6.95 2.82
N PRO A 110 11.23 8.15 3.02
CA PRO A 110 11.53 9.05 4.14
C PRO A 110 10.79 8.64 5.43
N ILE A 111 10.61 7.34 5.66
CA ILE A 111 9.96 6.82 6.86
C ILE A 111 10.95 6.76 8.00
N VAL A 112 12.10 6.16 7.77
CA VAL A 112 13.22 6.24 8.71
C VAL A 112 13.93 7.57 8.48
N SER A 113 13.97 8.42 9.51
CA SER A 113 14.51 9.80 9.41
C SER A 113 15.68 10.06 10.35
N ILE A 114 16.12 9.06 11.10
CA ILE A 114 17.26 9.14 12.01
C ILE A 114 18.25 8.03 11.62
N PRO A 115 19.47 8.38 11.21
CA PRO A 115 20.47 7.39 10.83
C PRO A 115 20.95 6.59 12.05
N GLY A 116 21.45 5.38 11.82
CA GLY A 116 22.05 4.51 12.83
C GLY A 116 21.06 3.75 13.73
N TYR A 117 19.75 3.99 13.62
CA TYR A 117 18.76 3.26 14.41
C TYR A 117 18.73 1.79 14.00
N LYS A 118 18.77 0.88 15.01
CA LYS A 118 18.72 -0.58 14.82
C LYS A 118 17.83 -1.22 15.89
N GLY A 119 17.44 -2.47 15.65
CA GLY A 119 16.68 -3.27 16.63
C GLY A 119 15.43 -2.54 17.14
N GLU A 120 15.29 -2.47 18.44
CA GLU A 120 14.13 -1.88 19.10
C GLU A 120 13.97 -0.37 18.83
N GLN A 121 15.07 0.37 18.75
CA GLN A 121 15.03 1.80 18.44
C GLN A 121 14.44 2.04 17.06
N LEU A 122 14.86 1.27 16.05
CA LEU A 122 14.32 1.35 14.69
C LEU A 122 12.84 0.96 14.67
N TYR A 123 12.47 -0.11 15.37
CA TYR A 123 11.09 -0.55 15.48
C TYR A 123 10.17 0.53 16.08
N ASN A 124 10.57 1.11 17.22
CA ASN A 124 9.82 2.16 17.90
C ASN A 124 9.72 3.43 17.05
N HIS A 125 10.80 3.79 16.34
CA HIS A 125 10.78 4.90 15.39
C HIS A 125 9.77 4.67 14.26
N ILE A 126 9.80 3.52 13.58
CA ILE A 126 8.85 3.19 12.52
C ILE A 126 7.40 3.19 13.05
N ARG A 127 7.16 2.66 14.24
CA ARG A 127 5.83 2.68 14.89
C ARG A 127 5.33 4.11 15.13
N SER A 128 6.20 5.00 15.60
CA SER A 128 5.86 6.43 15.77
C SER A 128 5.54 7.09 14.44
N ARG A 129 6.35 6.83 13.40
CA ARG A 129 6.13 7.34 12.04
C ARG A 129 4.82 6.83 11.43
N PHE A 130 4.48 5.54 11.66
CA PHE A 130 3.20 4.95 11.26
C PHE A 130 2.00 5.69 11.88
N GLY A 131 2.02 5.94 13.19
CA GLY A 131 0.95 6.69 13.86
C GLY A 131 0.79 8.10 13.29
N ARG A 132 1.91 8.81 13.06
CA ARG A 132 1.92 10.15 12.45
C ARG A 132 1.39 10.14 11.02
N ASN A 133 1.80 9.16 10.22
CA ASN A 133 1.32 9.01 8.85
C ASN A 133 -0.19 8.77 8.80
N ASN A 134 -0.73 7.91 9.67
CA ASN A 134 -2.17 7.68 9.73
C ASN A 134 -2.96 8.92 10.20
N LYS A 135 -2.40 9.73 11.11
CA LYS A 135 -2.98 11.02 11.47
C LYS A 135 -3.03 11.97 10.26
N ASN A 136 -1.95 12.05 9.49
CA ASN A 136 -1.90 12.88 8.28
C ASN A 136 -2.86 12.37 7.19
N LEU A 137 -3.01 11.05 7.03
CA LEU A 137 -4.01 10.47 6.12
C LEU A 137 -5.44 10.79 6.55
N ALA A 138 -5.74 10.76 7.85
CA ALA A 138 -7.07 11.16 8.35
C ALA A 138 -7.35 12.64 8.07
N ASN A 139 -6.37 13.52 8.28
CA ASN A 139 -6.49 14.94 7.96
C ASN A 139 -6.63 15.16 6.44
N LEU A 140 -5.91 14.39 5.62
CA LEU A 140 -6.03 14.42 4.16
C LEU A 140 -7.43 14.01 3.72
N ALA A 141 -7.98 12.94 4.29
CA ALA A 141 -9.34 12.48 3.98
C ALA A 141 -10.37 13.61 4.23
N GLN A 142 -10.28 14.30 5.36
CA GLN A 142 -11.13 15.46 5.65
C GLN A 142 -10.94 16.58 4.61
N THR A 143 -9.71 16.89 4.23
CA THR A 143 -9.41 17.92 3.21
C THR A 143 -10.01 17.55 1.85
N LEU A 144 -10.06 16.27 1.50
CA LEU A 144 -10.59 15.75 0.24
C LEU A 144 -12.11 15.47 0.28
N GLY A 145 -12.76 15.65 1.43
CA GLY A 145 -14.19 15.32 1.61
C GLY A 145 -14.47 13.82 1.62
N ILE A 146 -13.48 12.98 1.96
CA ILE A 146 -13.64 11.54 2.14
C ILE A 146 -14.07 11.29 3.58
N THR A 147 -15.36 11.07 3.81
CA THR A 147 -15.95 11.01 5.16
C THR A 147 -16.43 9.61 5.56
N ASP A 148 -16.71 8.75 4.57
CA ASP A 148 -17.38 7.47 4.77
C ASP A 148 -16.48 6.39 5.40
N MET A 149 -15.19 6.71 5.55
CA MET A 149 -14.24 5.77 6.13
C MET A 149 -13.03 6.47 6.77
N LYS A 150 -12.40 5.79 7.71
CA LYS A 150 -11.12 6.22 8.27
C LYS A 150 -9.97 5.85 7.34
N LEU A 151 -9.39 6.83 6.66
CA LEU A 151 -8.23 6.60 5.80
C LEU A 151 -6.98 6.29 6.63
N THR A 152 -6.38 5.13 6.40
CA THR A 152 -5.15 4.67 7.04
C THR A 152 -4.22 4.04 6.02
N SER A 153 -2.96 3.84 6.37
CA SER A 153 -1.99 3.16 5.49
C SER A 153 -2.43 1.74 5.08
N TYR A 154 -3.26 1.07 5.88
CA TYR A 154 -3.74 -0.28 5.57
C TYR A 154 -4.81 -0.28 4.47
N VAL A 155 -5.55 0.81 4.33
CA VAL A 155 -6.59 0.98 3.30
C VAL A 155 -6.02 0.87 1.89
N SER A 156 -4.77 1.31 1.67
CA SER A 156 -4.11 1.19 0.35
C SER A 156 -4.07 -0.24 -0.17
N ARG A 157 -3.80 -1.20 0.72
CA ARG A 157 -3.74 -2.63 0.38
C ARG A 157 -5.13 -3.19 0.01
N HIS A 158 -6.16 -2.83 0.76
CA HIS A 158 -7.54 -3.22 0.44
C HIS A 158 -7.99 -2.58 -0.86
N THR A 159 -7.71 -1.29 -1.05
CA THR A 159 -8.05 -0.59 -2.28
C THR A 159 -7.39 -1.24 -3.50
N MET A 160 -6.11 -1.59 -3.41
CA MET A 160 -5.41 -2.28 -4.49
C MET A 160 -6.05 -3.64 -4.80
N ALA A 161 -6.34 -4.44 -3.77
CA ALA A 161 -6.96 -5.75 -3.96
C ALA A 161 -8.35 -5.66 -4.62
N MET A 162 -9.16 -4.70 -4.19
CA MET A 162 -10.47 -4.43 -4.78
C MET A 162 -10.36 -3.91 -6.21
N THR A 163 -9.43 -2.99 -6.49
CA THR A 163 -9.17 -2.53 -7.87
C THR A 163 -8.81 -3.69 -8.79
N LEU A 164 -7.98 -4.64 -8.34
CA LEU A 164 -7.65 -5.82 -9.14
C LEU A 164 -8.87 -6.72 -9.35
N GLN A 165 -9.69 -6.91 -8.32
CA GLN A 165 -10.93 -7.70 -8.43
C GLN A 165 -11.94 -7.06 -9.41
N ASP A 166 -12.15 -5.74 -9.31
CA ASP A 166 -13.05 -4.99 -10.19
C ASP A 166 -12.59 -5.06 -11.65
N ASN A 167 -11.27 -5.22 -11.88
CA ASN A 167 -10.68 -5.47 -13.20
C ASN A 167 -10.59 -6.96 -13.54
N GLN A 168 -11.37 -7.82 -12.87
CA GLN A 168 -11.51 -9.24 -13.16
C GLN A 168 -10.20 -10.06 -13.06
N VAL A 169 -9.22 -9.58 -12.29
CA VAL A 169 -8.01 -10.36 -12.02
C VAL A 169 -8.37 -11.57 -11.15
N PRO A 170 -7.96 -12.81 -11.52
CA PRO A 170 -8.27 -14.01 -10.75
C PRO A 170 -7.80 -13.89 -9.28
N ARG A 171 -8.62 -14.39 -8.36
CA ARG A 171 -8.36 -14.32 -6.91
C ARG A 171 -7.04 -14.97 -6.50
N GLU A 172 -6.65 -16.04 -7.19
CA GLU A 172 -5.38 -16.73 -6.99
C GLU A 172 -4.19 -15.82 -7.30
N VAL A 173 -4.32 -15.02 -8.37
CA VAL A 173 -3.30 -14.01 -8.74
C VAL A 173 -3.25 -12.91 -7.70
N ILE A 174 -4.41 -12.39 -7.26
CA ILE A 174 -4.49 -11.38 -6.18
C ILE A 174 -3.86 -11.93 -4.89
N SER A 175 -4.15 -13.19 -4.53
CA SER A 175 -3.58 -13.86 -3.36
C SER A 175 -2.05 -13.93 -3.44
N GLN A 176 -1.54 -14.29 -4.60
CA GLN A 176 -0.09 -14.34 -4.85
C GLN A 176 0.56 -12.95 -4.76
N ILE A 177 -0.06 -11.93 -5.37
CA ILE A 177 0.38 -10.53 -5.29
C ILE A 177 0.43 -10.05 -3.82
N LEU A 178 -0.61 -10.39 -3.05
CA LEU A 178 -0.69 -10.06 -1.63
C LEU A 178 0.30 -10.87 -0.77
N GLY A 179 0.94 -11.91 -1.34
CA GLY A 179 1.86 -12.78 -0.63
C GLY A 179 1.18 -13.57 0.49
N HIS A 180 -0.08 -13.97 0.27
CA HIS A 180 -0.79 -14.86 1.18
C HIS A 180 -0.33 -16.30 0.93
N SER A 181 -0.09 -17.04 2.01
CA SER A 181 0.24 -18.48 1.94
C SER A 181 -1.00 -19.34 1.71
N ASP A 182 -2.19 -18.80 1.99
CA ASP A 182 -3.49 -19.45 1.87
C ASP A 182 -4.48 -18.53 1.16
N LEU A 183 -5.18 -19.06 0.17
CA LEU A 183 -6.22 -18.39 -0.59
C LEU A 183 -7.41 -17.99 0.29
N SER A 184 -7.69 -18.73 1.37
CA SER A 184 -8.77 -18.43 2.32
C SER A 184 -8.66 -17.00 2.89
N THR A 185 -7.43 -16.54 3.17
CA THR A 185 -7.18 -15.17 3.62
C THR A 185 -7.61 -14.14 2.57
N THR A 186 -7.39 -14.42 1.30
CA THR A 186 -7.79 -13.54 0.19
C THR A 186 -9.30 -13.58 0.01
N ASN A 187 -9.92 -14.74 0.08
CA ASN A 187 -11.36 -14.90 -0.02
C ASN A 187 -12.10 -14.13 1.07
N THR A 188 -11.63 -14.19 2.32
CA THR A 188 -12.21 -13.38 3.42
C THR A 188 -12.24 -11.88 3.10
N TYR A 189 -11.23 -11.38 2.37
CA TYR A 189 -11.22 -9.99 1.91
C TYR A 189 -12.22 -9.73 0.79
N LEU A 190 -12.32 -10.66 -0.16
CA LEU A 190 -13.04 -10.47 -1.41
C LEU A 190 -14.50 -10.93 -1.32
N ASP A 191 -14.81 -11.89 -0.45
CA ASP A 191 -16.17 -12.44 -0.31
C ASP A 191 -17.15 -11.44 0.32
N SER A 192 -16.67 -10.51 1.14
CA SER A 192 -17.51 -9.43 1.69
C SER A 192 -18.06 -8.46 0.61
N PHE A 193 -17.61 -8.59 -0.64
CA PHE A 193 -18.00 -7.71 -1.74
C PHE A 193 -18.56 -8.49 -2.96
N ALA A 194 -18.75 -9.80 -2.83
CA ALA A 194 -19.18 -10.65 -3.94
C ALA A 194 -20.61 -10.35 -4.44
N SER A 195 -21.46 -9.69 -3.66
CA SER A 195 -22.83 -9.36 -4.06
C SER A 195 -22.89 -8.44 -5.29
N SER A 196 -22.04 -7.42 -5.34
CA SER A 196 -22.02 -6.49 -6.49
C SER A 196 -21.54 -7.16 -7.79
N VAL A 197 -20.63 -8.13 -7.68
CA VAL A 197 -20.16 -8.92 -8.84
C VAL A 197 -21.24 -9.88 -9.32
N ILE A 198 -22.02 -10.45 -8.41
CA ILE A 198 -23.18 -11.31 -8.76
C ILE A 198 -24.25 -10.47 -9.44
N ASP A 199 -24.56 -9.29 -8.91
CA ASP A 199 -25.56 -8.38 -9.47
C ASP A 199 -25.16 -7.91 -10.89
N GLU A 200 -23.87 -7.70 -11.16
CA GLU A 200 -23.39 -7.36 -12.50
C GLU A 200 -23.44 -8.58 -13.44
N ALA A 201 -23.06 -9.76 -12.96
CA ALA A 201 -23.08 -10.99 -13.74
C ALA A 201 -24.52 -11.38 -14.15
N VAL A 202 -25.51 -11.13 -13.29
CA VAL A 202 -26.94 -11.46 -13.57
C VAL A 202 -27.55 -10.52 -14.61
N LYS A 203 -26.98 -9.33 -14.85
CA LYS A 203 -27.45 -8.42 -15.92
C LYS A 203 -27.26 -8.98 -17.34
N VAL A 204 -26.47 -10.04 -17.48
CA VAL A 204 -26.21 -10.73 -18.78
C VAL A 204 -27.25 -11.80 -19.07
N LEU A 205 -28.09 -12.18 -18.11
CA LEU A 205 -29.20 -13.14 -18.27
C LEU A 205 -30.47 -12.43 -18.71
#